data_b1953d67a0a616ae4e0cb9676fa57cd3
#
_entry.id   b1953d67a0a616ae4e0cb9676fa57cd3
#
_cell.length_a   1.000
_cell.length_b   1.000
_cell.length_c   1.000
_cell.angle_alpha   90.00
_cell.angle_beta   90.00
_cell.angle_gamma   90.00
#
_symmetry.space_group_name_H-M   'P 1'
#
loop_
_entity.id
_entity.type
_entity.pdbx_description
1 polymer ?
#
loop_
_entity_poly.entity_id
_entity_poly.type
_entity_poly.pdbx_seq_one_letter_code
_entity_poly.pdbx_strand_id
1 'polypeptide(L)'
;MADRKVRVRFAPSPTGALHIGGVRTALYNYLFARQHGGELVFRIEDTDSHRFVPGAEEYILESFKWLGIQFDEGVSFGGEHGPYRQSERRDIYKQYVQQLLDNDKAYIAFDTPEELEAKRAEIQNFQYDAHTRMQMRNSLTLSKEEVDKLIADGKQYTVRFKIEPGQEIHVNDMIRGDVKVMSDILDDKVLYKSADELPTYHLANIVDDHLMEISHVIRGEEWLPSAPLHVLLYKAFGWEDTMPRFAHLPLLLKPEGKGKLSKRDGDRLGFPVFPLEWHDPKTCEVSSGYRESGYFPEAVVNFLALLGWNPGTEQEIFSLDELVKAFDISRCSKAGAKFDFKKGIWFNHEYILMKSDDEIANLFAPIVANNGVEETLDRVKQVVHMMKDRVNFVYELWPLCSFFFIAPTEYDAKTAKKRWKEYSAQQMTELADVLEGIEDFSIEGQEPVVMKWVEDKGYKLGDVMNAFRLTLVGEGKGPGMFDISAFLGKEETLRRLRKAIEVLG
;
A
#
# COMPACT_ATOMS: atom_id res chain seq x y z
N MET A 1 -2.12 32.64 13.82
CA MET A 1 -3.01 31.97 12.87
C MET A 1 -4.21 31.50 13.67
N ALA A 2 -5.41 32.02 13.35
CA ALA A 2 -6.65 31.61 14.00
C ALA A 2 -6.86 30.09 13.81
N ASP A 3 -7.67 29.51 14.68
CA ASP A 3 -8.06 28.08 14.75
C ASP A 3 -8.78 27.65 13.44
N ARG A 4 -7.98 27.51 12.37
CA ARG A 4 -8.49 27.01 11.08
C ARG A 4 -8.73 25.52 11.20
N LYS A 5 -9.94 25.05 10.85
CA LYS A 5 -10.26 23.62 10.78
C LYS A 5 -9.18 22.88 10.00
N VAL A 6 -8.73 21.74 10.51
CA VAL A 6 -7.77 20.92 9.79
C VAL A 6 -8.44 20.32 8.55
N ARG A 7 -7.92 20.67 7.39
CA ARG A 7 -8.31 20.09 6.10
C ARG A 7 -7.05 19.67 5.35
N VAL A 8 -7.02 18.44 4.97
CA VAL A 8 -5.94 17.83 4.20
C VAL A 8 -6.50 17.19 2.93
N ARG A 9 -5.64 16.80 2.01
CA ARG A 9 -6.06 16.18 0.76
C ARG A 9 -5.14 15.05 0.33
N PHE A 10 -5.75 14.06 -0.32
CA PHE A 10 -5.04 13.15 -1.21
C PHE A 10 -5.45 13.47 -2.64
N ALA A 11 -4.46 13.78 -3.47
CA ALA A 11 -4.69 14.34 -4.81
C ALA A 11 -3.86 13.60 -5.87
N PRO A 12 -4.24 12.35 -6.21
CA PRO A 12 -3.52 11.55 -7.18
C PRO A 12 -3.84 11.96 -8.62
N SER A 13 -2.87 11.74 -9.52
CA SER A 13 -3.11 11.71 -10.96
C SER A 13 -3.55 10.30 -11.38
N PRO A 14 -4.61 10.13 -12.19
CA PRO A 14 -5.13 8.82 -12.60
C PRO A 14 -4.28 8.22 -13.75
N THR A 15 -3.01 7.93 -13.47
CA THR A 15 -2.01 7.49 -14.46
C THR A 15 -1.67 6.00 -14.39
N GLY A 16 -2.48 5.21 -13.71
CA GLY A 16 -2.34 3.77 -13.51
C GLY A 16 -2.60 3.35 -12.08
N ALA A 17 -2.14 2.15 -11.71
CA ALA A 17 -2.32 1.60 -10.37
C ALA A 17 -1.70 2.48 -9.27
N LEU A 18 -2.41 2.60 -8.16
CA LEU A 18 -1.92 3.33 -6.99
C LEU A 18 -0.82 2.54 -6.27
N HIS A 19 0.41 3.05 -6.29
CA HIS A 19 1.51 2.46 -5.54
C HIS A 19 1.33 2.63 -4.02
N ILE A 20 1.79 1.66 -3.23
CA ILE A 20 1.69 1.71 -1.75
C ILE A 20 2.33 2.96 -1.13
N GLY A 21 3.28 3.60 -1.79
CA GLY A 21 3.79 4.91 -1.38
C GLY A 21 2.71 6.01 -1.40
N GLY A 22 1.83 5.99 -2.41
CA GLY A 22 0.65 6.85 -2.48
C GLY A 22 -0.38 6.47 -1.41
N VAL A 23 -0.61 5.17 -1.19
CA VAL A 23 -1.49 4.67 -0.12
C VAL A 23 -1.01 5.18 1.25
N ARG A 24 0.30 5.06 1.55
CA ARG A 24 0.86 5.57 2.80
C ARG A 24 0.65 7.09 2.94
N THR A 25 0.83 7.84 1.85
CA THR A 25 0.58 9.30 1.88
C THR A 25 -0.88 9.60 2.21
N ALA A 26 -1.83 8.90 1.60
CA ALA A 26 -3.25 9.05 1.92
C ALA A 26 -3.55 8.64 3.37
N LEU A 27 -2.99 7.54 3.85
CA LEU A 27 -3.12 7.07 5.23
C LEU A 27 -2.63 8.13 6.23
N TYR A 28 -1.47 8.76 6.01
CA TYR A 28 -0.96 9.78 6.92
C TYR A 28 -1.83 11.05 6.92
N ASN A 29 -2.38 11.43 5.76
CA ASN A 29 -3.39 12.49 5.69
C ASN A 29 -4.64 12.11 6.48
N TYR A 30 -5.13 10.88 6.33
CA TYR A 30 -6.28 10.37 7.06
C TYR A 30 -6.05 10.39 8.58
N LEU A 31 -4.93 9.82 9.05
CA LEU A 31 -4.59 9.78 10.47
C LEU A 31 -4.48 11.18 11.06
N PHE A 32 -3.83 12.11 10.35
CA PHE A 32 -3.69 13.49 10.77
C PHE A 32 -5.04 14.21 10.84
N ALA A 33 -5.88 14.07 9.80
CA ALA A 33 -7.21 14.67 9.80
C ALA A 33 -8.06 14.13 10.97
N ARG A 34 -8.17 12.82 11.11
CA ARG A 34 -9.00 12.20 12.16
C ARG A 34 -8.54 12.56 13.57
N GLN A 35 -7.23 12.60 13.80
CA GLN A 35 -6.67 12.99 15.10
C GLN A 35 -7.08 14.42 15.51
N HIS A 36 -7.18 15.31 14.53
CA HIS A 36 -7.50 16.72 14.77
C HIS A 36 -8.98 17.06 14.55
N GLY A 37 -9.86 16.07 14.39
CA GLY A 37 -11.27 16.29 14.07
C GLY A 37 -11.49 17.04 12.75
N GLY A 38 -10.56 16.88 11.82
CA GLY A 38 -10.53 17.52 10.52
C GLY A 38 -11.10 16.67 9.39
N GLU A 39 -10.90 17.12 8.17
CA GLU A 39 -11.44 16.54 6.94
C GLU A 39 -10.36 16.12 5.97
N LEU A 40 -10.60 15.02 5.25
CA LEU A 40 -9.77 14.51 4.17
C LEU A 40 -10.51 14.67 2.84
N VAL A 41 -9.94 15.47 1.94
CA VAL A 41 -10.48 15.74 0.59
C VAL A 41 -9.84 14.81 -0.44
N PHE A 42 -10.65 14.26 -1.35
CA PHE A 42 -10.19 13.48 -2.50
C PHE A 42 -10.30 14.30 -3.78
N ARG A 43 -9.17 14.66 -4.37
CA ARG A 43 -9.08 15.43 -5.60
C ARG A 43 -8.35 14.63 -6.67
N ILE A 44 -8.83 14.68 -7.92
CA ILE A 44 -8.16 14.06 -9.07
C ILE A 44 -7.40 15.13 -9.86
N GLU A 45 -6.09 14.92 -10.00
CA GLU A 45 -5.19 15.81 -10.75
C GLU A 45 -4.96 15.24 -12.16
N ASP A 46 -5.88 15.53 -13.06
CA ASP A 46 -5.99 15.02 -14.44
C ASP A 46 -5.71 16.07 -15.52
N THR A 47 -4.91 17.10 -15.21
CA THR A 47 -4.54 18.16 -16.17
C THR A 47 -3.68 17.65 -17.34
N ASP A 48 -3.03 16.50 -17.21
CA ASP A 48 -2.25 15.84 -18.27
C ASP A 48 -3.04 14.67 -18.87
N SER A 49 -3.83 14.98 -19.91
CA SER A 49 -4.67 13.99 -20.60
C SER A 49 -3.86 12.87 -21.29
N HIS A 50 -2.59 13.12 -21.66
CA HIS A 50 -1.72 12.11 -22.30
C HIS A 50 -1.33 10.98 -21.35
N ARG A 51 -1.34 11.23 -20.05
CA ARG A 51 -0.99 10.25 -19.03
C ARG A 51 -2.21 9.56 -18.42
N PHE A 52 -3.41 9.94 -18.82
CA PHE A 52 -4.63 9.29 -18.33
C PHE A 52 -4.66 7.79 -18.66
N VAL A 53 -5.07 6.99 -17.69
CA VAL A 53 -5.26 5.53 -17.84
C VAL A 53 -6.68 5.17 -17.42
N PRO A 54 -7.50 4.61 -18.33
CA PRO A 54 -8.85 4.17 -17.99
C PRO A 54 -8.86 3.16 -16.84
N GLY A 55 -9.83 3.30 -15.94
CA GLY A 55 -9.97 2.42 -14.77
C GLY A 55 -9.07 2.78 -13.57
N ALA A 56 -8.14 3.73 -13.73
CA ALA A 56 -7.24 4.10 -12.64
C ALA A 56 -7.96 4.79 -11.47
N GLU A 57 -8.97 5.62 -11.76
CA GLU A 57 -9.75 6.30 -10.72
C GLU A 57 -10.58 5.30 -9.90
N GLU A 58 -11.29 4.41 -10.57
CA GLU A 58 -12.07 3.35 -9.95
C GLU A 58 -11.19 2.43 -9.09
N TYR A 59 -10.00 2.10 -9.60
CA TYR A 59 -9.00 1.33 -8.87
C TYR A 59 -8.56 2.02 -7.57
N ILE A 60 -8.31 3.34 -7.63
CA ILE A 60 -7.92 4.13 -6.45
C ILE A 60 -9.04 4.11 -5.41
N LEU A 61 -10.28 4.34 -5.82
CA LEU A 61 -11.44 4.34 -4.92
C LEU A 61 -11.68 2.97 -4.27
N GLU A 62 -11.60 1.89 -5.05
CA GLU A 62 -11.74 0.52 -4.54
C GLU A 62 -10.60 0.15 -3.58
N SER A 63 -9.38 0.62 -3.86
CA SER A 63 -8.23 0.43 -2.97
C SER A 63 -8.47 1.03 -1.59
N PHE A 64 -8.97 2.26 -1.52
CA PHE A 64 -9.24 2.91 -0.24
C PHE A 64 -10.46 2.33 0.47
N LYS A 65 -11.48 1.90 -0.27
CA LYS A 65 -12.60 1.16 0.29
C LYS A 65 -12.14 -0.13 0.96
N TRP A 66 -11.28 -0.91 0.30
CA TRP A 66 -10.71 -2.12 0.87
C TRP A 66 -9.87 -1.85 2.13
N LEU A 67 -9.09 -0.75 2.14
CA LEU A 67 -8.23 -0.37 3.28
C LEU A 67 -9.00 0.31 4.43
N GLY A 68 -10.29 0.60 4.26
CA GLY A 68 -11.10 1.30 5.27
C GLY A 68 -10.77 2.79 5.40
N ILE A 69 -10.08 3.40 4.44
CA ILE A 69 -9.77 4.83 4.43
C ILE A 69 -10.91 5.59 3.77
N GLN A 70 -11.58 6.44 4.54
CA GLN A 70 -12.75 7.20 4.10
C GLN A 70 -12.41 8.67 3.87
N PHE A 71 -12.92 9.21 2.77
CA PHE A 71 -12.86 10.64 2.43
C PHE A 71 -14.16 11.33 2.85
N ASP A 72 -14.04 12.60 3.24
CA ASP A 72 -15.19 13.40 3.67
C ASP A 72 -15.78 14.20 2.53
N GLU A 73 -14.95 14.57 1.55
CA GLU A 73 -15.29 15.42 0.43
C GLU A 73 -14.44 15.04 -0.80
N GLY A 74 -14.98 15.24 -1.99
CA GLY A 74 -14.20 15.01 -3.22
C GLY A 74 -14.95 14.29 -4.32
N VAL A 75 -14.21 13.76 -5.30
CA VAL A 75 -14.76 12.96 -6.39
C VAL A 75 -15.51 11.76 -5.81
N SER A 76 -16.76 11.57 -6.22
CA SER A 76 -17.69 10.53 -5.73
C SER A 76 -18.20 10.69 -4.29
N PHE A 77 -17.72 11.70 -3.54
CA PHE A 77 -18.15 11.98 -2.17
C PHE A 77 -18.99 13.27 -2.06
N GLY A 78 -18.91 14.15 -3.08
CA GLY A 78 -19.57 15.46 -3.05
C GLY A 78 -18.82 16.45 -2.16
N GLY A 79 -19.51 17.51 -1.74
CA GLY A 79 -18.99 18.59 -0.91
C GLY A 79 -19.20 19.96 -1.48
N GLU A 80 -18.74 21.01 -0.79
CA GLU A 80 -19.05 22.41 -1.12
C GLU A 80 -18.02 23.07 -2.06
N HIS A 81 -16.84 22.45 -2.27
CA HIS A 81 -15.72 23.04 -2.99
C HIS A 81 -15.53 22.45 -4.41
N GLY A 82 -16.53 21.73 -4.92
CA GLY A 82 -16.47 21.15 -6.27
C GLY A 82 -16.34 22.16 -7.40
N PRO A 83 -16.03 21.65 -8.61
CA PRO A 83 -15.70 20.27 -8.95
C PRO A 83 -14.32 19.83 -8.42
N TYR A 84 -14.12 18.49 -8.25
CA TYR A 84 -12.89 17.94 -7.66
C TYR A 84 -11.96 17.27 -8.67
N ARG A 85 -12.32 17.28 -9.98
CA ARG A 85 -11.40 16.97 -11.08
C ARG A 85 -10.83 18.25 -11.64
N GLN A 86 -9.52 18.33 -11.78
CA GLN A 86 -8.86 19.53 -12.28
C GLN A 86 -9.26 19.87 -13.73
N SER A 87 -9.49 18.86 -14.55
CA SER A 87 -9.99 19.06 -15.93
C SER A 87 -11.34 19.77 -16.02
N GLU A 88 -12.15 19.73 -14.97
CA GLU A 88 -13.47 20.38 -14.89
C GLU A 88 -13.40 21.83 -14.37
N ARG A 89 -12.22 22.34 -14.00
CA ARG A 89 -12.00 23.64 -13.34
C ARG A 89 -11.34 24.68 -14.23
N ARG A 90 -11.36 24.50 -15.56
CA ARG A 90 -10.68 25.36 -16.55
C ARG A 90 -10.95 26.85 -16.36
N ASP A 91 -12.21 27.24 -16.22
CA ASP A 91 -12.61 28.65 -16.10
C ASP A 91 -12.12 29.27 -14.77
N ILE A 92 -12.06 28.48 -13.71
CA ILE A 92 -11.49 28.90 -12.43
C ILE A 92 -10.00 29.22 -12.63
N TYR A 93 -9.24 28.33 -13.24
CA TYR A 93 -7.81 28.56 -13.44
C TYR A 93 -7.50 29.74 -14.34
N LYS A 94 -8.29 29.97 -15.40
CA LYS A 94 -8.14 31.13 -16.31
C LYS A 94 -8.21 32.47 -15.54
N GLN A 95 -9.10 32.57 -14.55
CA GLN A 95 -9.22 33.78 -13.73
C GLN A 95 -7.94 34.06 -12.94
N TYR A 96 -7.35 33.03 -12.36
CA TYR A 96 -6.11 33.17 -11.56
C TYR A 96 -4.87 33.34 -12.43
N VAL A 97 -4.82 32.77 -13.63
CA VAL A 97 -3.80 33.09 -14.64
C VAL A 97 -3.84 34.57 -15.00
N GLN A 98 -5.05 35.11 -15.29
CA GLN A 98 -5.23 36.52 -15.64
C GLN A 98 -4.82 37.42 -14.46
N GLN A 99 -5.19 37.10 -13.23
CA GLN A 99 -4.78 37.83 -12.05
C GLN A 99 -3.25 37.93 -11.90
N LEU A 100 -2.50 36.88 -12.20
CA LEU A 100 -1.03 36.91 -12.16
C LEU A 100 -0.44 37.79 -13.26
N LEU A 101 -1.04 37.76 -14.46
CA LEU A 101 -0.63 38.63 -15.59
C LEU A 101 -0.90 40.09 -15.28
N ASP A 102 -2.08 40.43 -14.78
CA ASP A 102 -2.50 41.80 -14.44
C ASP A 102 -1.64 42.43 -13.33
N ASN A 103 -1.15 41.57 -12.40
CA ASN A 103 -0.30 41.98 -11.28
C ASN A 103 1.21 41.91 -11.60
N ASP A 104 1.61 41.72 -12.85
CA ASP A 104 3.01 41.59 -13.28
C ASP A 104 3.77 40.47 -12.54
N LYS A 105 3.05 39.40 -12.14
CA LYS A 105 3.64 38.21 -11.50
C LYS A 105 3.86 37.05 -12.47
N ALA A 106 3.32 37.17 -13.68
CA ALA A 106 3.49 36.23 -14.78
C ALA A 106 3.62 36.95 -16.11
N TYR A 107 4.06 36.25 -17.13
CA TYR A 107 4.19 36.75 -18.48
C TYR A 107 3.90 35.67 -19.53
N ILE A 108 3.51 36.10 -20.74
CA ILE A 108 3.19 35.23 -21.88
C ILE A 108 4.49 34.89 -22.62
N ALA A 109 4.76 33.64 -22.90
CA ALA A 109 5.91 33.19 -23.68
C ALA A 109 5.49 32.40 -24.93
N PHE A 110 6.09 32.71 -26.05
CA PHE A 110 5.77 32.16 -27.37
C PHE A 110 6.84 31.23 -27.93
N ASP A 111 7.88 30.95 -27.15
CA ASP A 111 8.97 30.07 -27.56
C ASP A 111 8.43 28.63 -27.79
N THR A 112 8.80 28.05 -28.93
CA THR A 112 8.42 26.68 -29.26
C THR A 112 9.34 25.67 -28.57
N PRO A 113 8.93 24.39 -28.49
CA PRO A 113 9.81 23.33 -27.97
C PRO A 113 11.15 23.27 -28.69
N GLU A 114 11.16 23.47 -30.01
CA GLU A 114 12.37 23.45 -30.86
C GLU A 114 13.29 24.65 -30.55
N GLU A 115 12.72 25.86 -30.35
CA GLU A 115 13.49 27.04 -29.96
C GLU A 115 14.12 26.86 -28.55
N LEU A 116 13.37 26.27 -27.62
CA LEU A 116 13.87 25.95 -26.29
C LEU A 116 14.98 24.89 -26.33
N GLU A 117 14.87 23.88 -27.18
CA GLU A 117 15.90 22.85 -27.35
C GLU A 117 17.16 23.43 -27.99
N ALA A 118 17.03 24.31 -28.95
CA ALA A 118 18.16 25.05 -29.53
C ALA A 118 18.89 25.87 -28.45
N LYS A 119 18.15 26.54 -27.57
CA LYS A 119 18.76 27.30 -26.45
C LYS A 119 19.47 26.40 -25.42
N ARG A 120 18.93 25.21 -25.14
CA ARG A 120 19.61 24.21 -24.29
C ARG A 120 20.90 23.69 -24.91
N ALA A 121 20.95 23.59 -26.22
CA ALA A 121 22.17 23.21 -26.93
C ALA A 121 23.22 24.33 -26.97
N GLU A 122 22.77 25.60 -27.00
CA GLU A 122 23.62 26.77 -27.02
C GLU A 122 24.20 27.12 -25.64
N ILE A 123 23.38 27.03 -24.58
CA ILE A 123 23.72 27.45 -23.22
C ILE A 123 23.80 26.25 -22.31
N GLN A 124 24.96 25.98 -21.74
CA GLN A 124 25.15 24.91 -20.77
C GLN A 124 24.26 25.14 -19.52
N ASN A 125 23.47 24.12 -19.13
CA ASN A 125 22.54 24.22 -18.02
C ASN A 125 21.49 25.33 -18.18
N PHE A 126 21.02 25.58 -19.42
CA PHE A 126 19.98 26.56 -19.69
C PHE A 126 18.76 26.37 -18.79
N GLN A 127 18.36 27.43 -18.11
CA GLN A 127 17.10 27.57 -17.40
C GLN A 127 16.38 28.79 -17.96
N TYR A 128 15.06 28.72 -18.04
CA TYR A 128 14.23 29.87 -18.39
C TYR A 128 13.95 30.63 -17.10
N ASP A 129 14.76 31.62 -16.77
CA ASP A 129 14.79 32.30 -15.47
C ASP A 129 14.99 33.83 -15.62
N ALA A 130 15.20 34.51 -14.51
CA ALA A 130 15.41 35.96 -14.48
C ALA A 130 16.60 36.45 -15.35
N HIS A 131 17.61 35.61 -15.60
CA HIS A 131 18.80 35.98 -16.38
C HIS A 131 18.62 35.74 -17.89
N THR A 132 17.82 34.75 -18.27
CA THR A 132 17.67 34.30 -19.64
C THR A 132 16.37 34.78 -20.29
N ARG A 133 15.30 35.04 -19.53
CA ARG A 133 13.98 35.44 -20.05
C ARG A 133 14.01 36.64 -21.00
N MET A 134 14.94 37.58 -20.78
CA MET A 134 15.07 38.76 -21.67
C MET A 134 15.73 38.42 -23.00
N GLN A 135 16.22 37.22 -23.22
CA GLN A 135 16.77 36.70 -24.48
C GLN A 135 15.77 35.81 -25.22
N MET A 136 14.57 35.67 -24.69
CA MET A 136 13.54 34.74 -25.16
C MET A 136 12.36 35.52 -25.72
N ARG A 137 11.51 34.83 -26.50
CA ARG A 137 10.35 35.43 -27.19
C ARG A 137 9.12 35.46 -26.29
N ASN A 138 8.94 36.52 -25.55
CA ASN A 138 7.87 36.64 -24.57
C ASN A 138 7.35 38.07 -24.45
N SER A 139 6.27 38.28 -23.69
CA SER A 139 5.63 39.58 -23.51
C SER A 139 6.45 40.62 -22.76
N LEU A 140 7.61 40.28 -22.21
CA LEU A 140 8.57 41.23 -21.63
C LEU A 140 9.54 41.78 -22.67
N THR A 141 9.70 41.09 -23.82
CA THR A 141 10.64 41.44 -24.91
C THR A 141 9.95 41.91 -26.18
N LEU A 142 8.65 41.59 -26.35
CA LEU A 142 7.80 42.01 -27.46
C LEU A 142 6.98 43.22 -27.07
N SER A 143 6.60 44.04 -28.07
CA SER A 143 5.62 45.10 -27.85
C SER A 143 4.23 44.51 -27.57
N LYS A 144 3.37 45.30 -26.93
CA LYS A 144 2.00 44.88 -26.67
C LYS A 144 1.23 44.55 -27.97
N GLU A 145 1.42 45.33 -29.00
CA GLU A 145 0.78 45.13 -30.32
C GLU A 145 1.23 43.81 -30.96
N GLU A 146 2.50 43.44 -30.81
CA GLU A 146 3.02 42.15 -31.30
C GLU A 146 2.42 40.97 -30.52
N VAL A 147 2.34 41.08 -29.19
CA VAL A 147 1.71 40.08 -28.34
C VAL A 147 0.24 39.87 -28.70
N ASP A 148 -0.53 40.99 -28.78
CA ASP A 148 -1.95 40.94 -29.11
C ASP A 148 -2.19 40.35 -30.51
N LYS A 149 -1.34 40.67 -31.47
CA LYS A 149 -1.38 40.09 -32.81
C LYS A 149 -1.11 38.59 -32.81
N LEU A 150 -0.08 38.13 -32.10
CA LEU A 150 0.25 36.70 -32.00
C LEU A 150 -0.89 35.90 -31.40
N ILE A 151 -1.54 36.44 -30.36
CA ILE A 151 -2.72 35.80 -29.74
C ILE A 151 -3.90 35.78 -30.72
N ALA A 152 -4.19 36.92 -31.40
CA ALA A 152 -5.27 37.02 -32.39
C ALA A 152 -5.07 36.08 -33.59
N ASP A 153 -3.81 35.87 -34.01
CA ASP A 153 -3.43 34.94 -35.07
C ASP A 153 -3.48 33.46 -34.62
N GLY A 154 -3.91 33.18 -33.37
CA GLY A 154 -4.05 31.82 -32.81
C GLY A 154 -2.72 31.14 -32.45
N LYS A 155 -1.63 31.92 -32.30
CA LYS A 155 -0.34 31.36 -31.87
C LYS A 155 -0.45 30.79 -30.47
N GLN A 156 -0.05 29.55 -30.32
CA GLN A 156 0.03 28.90 -28.99
C GLN A 156 1.07 29.57 -28.11
N TYR A 157 0.77 29.69 -26.84
CA TYR A 157 1.64 30.28 -25.83
C TYR A 157 1.57 29.54 -24.50
N THR A 158 2.55 29.82 -23.68
CA THR A 158 2.54 29.43 -22.27
C THR A 158 2.55 30.67 -21.38
N VAL A 159 1.98 30.56 -20.16
CA VAL A 159 2.15 31.60 -19.16
C VAL A 159 3.18 31.09 -18.14
N ARG A 160 4.23 31.90 -17.92
CA ARG A 160 5.32 31.60 -16.99
C ARG A 160 5.25 32.48 -15.77
N PHE A 161 5.58 31.90 -14.63
CA PHE A 161 5.72 32.67 -13.40
C PHE A 161 6.97 33.57 -13.47
N LYS A 162 6.82 34.84 -13.12
CA LYS A 162 7.90 35.83 -13.12
C LYS A 162 8.59 35.84 -11.77
N ILE A 163 9.67 35.08 -11.63
CA ILE A 163 10.42 35.00 -10.38
C ILE A 163 11.42 36.15 -10.30
N GLU A 164 11.33 36.94 -9.23
CA GLU A 164 12.31 37.98 -8.95
C GLU A 164 13.53 37.38 -8.23
N PRO A 165 14.76 37.67 -8.69
CA PRO A 165 15.99 37.15 -8.09
C PRO A 165 16.30 37.78 -6.72
N GLY A 166 17.23 37.19 -5.98
CA GLY A 166 17.76 37.75 -4.74
C GLY A 166 16.86 37.59 -3.51
N GLN A 167 15.82 36.73 -3.56
CA GLN A 167 14.94 36.49 -2.42
C GLN A 167 15.31 35.20 -1.70
N GLU A 168 15.46 35.26 -0.38
CA GLU A 168 15.52 34.06 0.47
C GLU A 168 14.09 33.57 0.74
N ILE A 169 13.80 32.33 0.34
CA ILE A 169 12.49 31.69 0.48
C ILE A 169 12.58 30.68 1.62
N HIS A 170 11.67 30.82 2.59
CA HIS A 170 11.55 29.92 3.72
C HIS A 170 10.36 28.98 3.50
N VAL A 171 10.61 27.68 3.52
CA VAL A 171 9.58 26.64 3.56
C VAL A 171 9.60 26.04 4.96
N ASN A 172 8.63 26.44 5.79
CA ASN A 172 8.45 25.87 7.12
C ASN A 172 7.78 24.50 7.00
N ASP A 173 8.57 23.43 7.05
CA ASP A 173 8.10 22.06 6.92
C ASP A 173 7.99 21.39 8.29
N MET A 174 6.85 20.76 8.57
CA MET A 174 6.58 20.12 9.86
C MET A 174 7.51 18.93 10.18
N ILE A 175 8.09 18.31 9.14
CA ILE A 175 9.00 17.17 9.27
C ILE A 175 10.46 17.61 9.05
N ARG A 176 10.72 18.42 8.00
CA ARG A 176 12.07 18.81 7.58
C ARG A 176 12.63 20.01 8.35
N GLY A 177 11.74 20.79 8.98
CA GLY A 177 12.09 22.06 9.58
C GLY A 177 12.10 23.20 8.57
N ASP A 178 12.85 24.27 8.84
CA ASP A 178 12.97 25.42 7.95
C ASP A 178 13.94 25.13 6.80
N VAL A 179 13.37 24.96 5.59
CA VAL A 179 14.12 24.75 4.36
C VAL A 179 14.27 26.09 3.65
N LYS A 180 15.53 26.55 3.48
CA LYS A 180 15.87 27.84 2.87
C LYS A 180 16.38 27.64 1.45
N VAL A 181 15.86 28.43 0.54
CA VAL A 181 16.24 28.40 -0.89
C VAL A 181 16.31 29.82 -1.42
N MET A 182 17.37 30.15 -2.18
CA MET A 182 17.45 31.41 -2.92
C MET A 182 16.65 31.33 -4.20
N SER A 183 15.88 32.38 -4.53
CA SER A 183 15.07 32.44 -5.75
C SER A 183 15.91 32.37 -7.04
N ASP A 184 17.20 32.72 -6.95
CA ASP A 184 18.14 32.70 -8.08
C ASP A 184 18.36 31.33 -8.72
N ILE A 185 18.07 30.26 -7.99
CA ILE A 185 18.18 28.89 -8.53
C ILE A 185 16.89 28.35 -9.12
N LEU A 186 15.80 29.13 -9.07
CA LEU A 186 14.50 28.74 -9.58
C LEU A 186 14.30 29.25 -10.99
N ASP A 187 13.75 28.40 -11.84
CA ASP A 187 13.32 28.77 -13.18
C ASP A 187 11.89 29.30 -13.20
N ASP A 188 11.57 30.16 -14.15
CA ASP A 188 10.24 30.69 -14.42
C ASP A 188 9.34 29.57 -14.96
N LYS A 189 8.79 28.78 -14.06
CA LYS A 189 7.98 27.60 -14.39
C LYS A 189 6.77 27.98 -15.23
N VAL A 190 6.45 27.14 -16.20
CA VAL A 190 5.18 27.21 -16.93
C VAL A 190 4.03 26.97 -15.95
N LEU A 191 3.10 27.89 -15.87
CA LEU A 191 1.91 27.81 -15.05
C LEU A 191 0.68 27.39 -15.85
N TYR A 192 0.61 27.78 -17.13
CA TYR A 192 -0.54 27.55 -18.00
C TYR A 192 -0.12 27.34 -19.45
N LYS A 193 -0.86 26.52 -20.17
CA LYS A 193 -0.69 26.25 -21.60
C LYS A 193 -1.97 26.58 -22.34
N SER A 194 -1.88 27.48 -23.34
CA SER A 194 -3.03 27.86 -24.15
C SER A 194 -3.54 26.71 -25.04
N ALA A 195 -2.66 25.76 -25.42
CA ALA A 195 -3.02 24.63 -26.25
C ALA A 195 -4.02 23.68 -25.56
N ASP A 196 -3.84 23.45 -24.27
CA ASP A 196 -4.67 22.51 -23.47
C ASP A 196 -5.79 23.26 -22.73
N GLU A 197 -5.69 24.61 -22.67
CA GLU A 197 -6.49 25.47 -21.80
C GLU A 197 -6.50 25.04 -20.33
N LEU A 198 -5.41 24.43 -19.90
CA LEU A 198 -5.22 23.91 -18.55
C LEU A 198 -3.93 24.44 -17.92
N PRO A 199 -3.92 24.59 -16.59
CA PRO A 199 -2.71 24.91 -15.84
C PRO A 199 -1.78 23.68 -15.77
N THR A 200 -0.53 23.96 -15.46
CA THR A 200 0.36 22.91 -14.98
C THR A 200 0.08 22.63 -13.51
N TYR A 201 0.63 21.50 -13.00
CA TYR A 201 0.54 21.09 -11.61
C TYR A 201 0.76 22.25 -10.61
N HIS A 202 1.77 23.09 -10.85
CA HIS A 202 2.14 24.15 -9.90
C HIS A 202 1.01 25.15 -9.64
N LEU A 203 0.34 25.64 -10.67
CA LEU A 203 -0.75 26.58 -10.52
C LEU A 203 -2.02 25.87 -10.04
N ALA A 204 -2.37 24.74 -10.65
CA ALA A 204 -3.57 23.99 -10.29
C ALA A 204 -3.58 23.62 -8.81
N ASN A 205 -2.47 23.08 -8.31
CA ASN A 205 -2.34 22.66 -6.92
C ASN A 205 -2.57 23.83 -5.93
N ILE A 206 -1.97 25.01 -6.20
CA ILE A 206 -2.07 26.18 -5.32
C ILE A 206 -3.49 26.76 -5.32
N VAL A 207 -4.10 26.91 -6.50
CA VAL A 207 -5.46 27.43 -6.63
C VAL A 207 -6.46 26.49 -5.95
N ASP A 208 -6.32 25.21 -6.17
CA ASP A 208 -7.24 24.22 -5.56
C ASP A 208 -7.04 24.12 -4.05
N ASP A 209 -5.82 24.08 -3.56
CA ASP A 209 -5.55 24.04 -2.14
C ASP A 209 -6.08 25.29 -1.41
N HIS A 210 -6.01 26.46 -2.06
CA HIS A 210 -6.60 27.69 -1.55
C HIS A 210 -8.14 27.64 -1.54
N LEU A 211 -8.77 27.32 -2.68
CA LEU A 211 -10.23 27.31 -2.83
C LEU A 211 -10.91 26.17 -2.05
N MET A 212 -10.22 25.06 -1.84
CA MET A 212 -10.70 23.95 -1.03
C MET A 212 -10.31 24.10 0.45
N GLU A 213 -9.79 25.27 0.83
CA GLU A 213 -9.41 25.62 2.21
C GLU A 213 -8.43 24.63 2.87
N ILE A 214 -7.53 24.01 2.09
CA ILE A 214 -6.54 23.07 2.60
C ILE A 214 -5.62 23.78 3.60
N SER A 215 -5.60 23.27 4.82
CA SER A 215 -4.79 23.82 5.92
C SER A 215 -3.40 23.21 6.03
N HIS A 216 -3.26 21.94 5.59
CA HIS A 216 -2.00 21.19 5.64
C HIS A 216 -1.81 20.38 4.36
N VAL A 217 -0.62 20.50 3.79
CA VAL A 217 -0.17 19.75 2.59
C VAL A 217 0.80 18.68 3.04
N ILE A 218 0.31 17.46 3.21
CA ILE A 218 1.11 16.27 3.55
C ILE A 218 1.30 15.47 2.26
N ARG A 219 2.56 15.35 1.79
CA ARG A 219 2.89 14.70 0.50
C ARG A 219 4.29 14.11 0.51
N GLY A 220 4.67 13.33 -0.50
CA GLY A 220 6.00 12.76 -0.63
C GLY A 220 7.11 13.81 -0.80
N GLU A 221 8.31 13.52 -0.32
CA GLU A 221 9.46 14.44 -0.37
C GLU A 221 9.96 14.71 -1.79
N GLU A 222 9.54 13.92 -2.78
CA GLU A 222 9.81 14.22 -4.20
C GLU A 222 9.25 15.57 -4.65
N TRP A 223 8.29 16.12 -3.92
CA TRP A 223 7.68 17.42 -4.16
C TRP A 223 8.33 18.57 -3.37
N LEU A 224 9.27 18.26 -2.47
CA LEU A 224 9.97 19.30 -1.70
C LEU A 224 10.68 20.34 -2.57
N PRO A 225 11.33 19.98 -3.71
CA PRO A 225 11.94 20.97 -4.61
C PRO A 225 10.94 21.96 -5.22
N SER A 226 9.63 21.63 -5.26
CA SER A 226 8.58 22.53 -5.75
C SER A 226 8.03 23.46 -4.66
N ALA A 227 8.29 23.19 -3.40
CA ALA A 227 7.72 23.95 -2.29
C ALA A 227 8.13 25.44 -2.28
N PRO A 228 9.40 25.83 -2.59
CA PRO A 228 9.77 27.24 -2.69
C PRO A 228 8.96 28.01 -3.75
N LEU A 229 8.74 27.41 -4.92
CA LEU A 229 7.88 27.97 -5.97
C LEU A 229 6.43 28.15 -5.47
N HIS A 230 5.91 27.17 -4.74
CA HIS A 230 4.55 27.24 -4.18
C HIS A 230 4.45 28.38 -3.16
N VAL A 231 5.42 28.58 -2.28
CA VAL A 231 5.48 29.72 -1.36
C VAL A 231 5.46 31.04 -2.11
N LEU A 232 6.22 31.16 -3.20
CA LEU A 232 6.22 32.39 -4.03
C LEU A 232 4.87 32.61 -4.72
N LEU A 233 4.18 31.55 -5.17
CA LEU A 233 2.84 31.66 -5.76
C LEU A 233 1.80 32.11 -4.72
N TYR A 234 1.80 31.58 -3.50
CA TYR A 234 0.94 32.09 -2.42
C TYR A 234 1.17 33.57 -2.16
N LYS A 235 2.42 34.02 -2.12
CA LYS A 235 2.76 35.44 -1.99
C LYS A 235 2.32 36.27 -3.18
N ALA A 236 2.47 35.77 -4.41
CA ALA A 236 2.05 36.48 -5.62
C ALA A 236 0.55 36.70 -5.68
N PHE A 237 -0.25 35.81 -5.09
CA PHE A 237 -1.70 35.95 -4.94
C PHE A 237 -2.13 36.77 -3.72
N GLY A 238 -1.21 37.08 -2.79
CA GLY A 238 -1.56 37.73 -1.51
C GLY A 238 -2.25 36.76 -0.54
N TRP A 239 -1.94 35.46 -0.63
CA TRP A 239 -2.58 34.38 0.16
C TRP A 239 -1.70 33.84 1.29
N GLU A 240 -0.75 34.63 1.79
CA GLU A 240 0.15 34.21 2.86
C GLU A 240 -0.59 33.73 4.12
N ASP A 241 -1.70 34.42 4.45
CA ASP A 241 -2.51 34.08 5.64
C ASP A 241 -3.26 32.75 5.49
N THR A 242 -3.54 32.32 4.26
CA THR A 242 -4.24 31.07 3.95
C THR A 242 -3.30 29.97 3.45
N MET A 243 -2.00 30.25 3.33
CA MET A 243 -1.00 29.27 2.89
C MET A 243 -1.00 28.07 3.84
N PRO A 244 -1.11 26.83 3.32
CA PRO A 244 -1.08 25.63 4.15
C PRO A 244 0.28 25.42 4.80
N ARG A 245 0.30 24.70 5.93
CA ARG A 245 1.54 24.15 6.47
C ARG A 245 1.97 22.95 5.65
N PHE A 246 3.27 22.82 5.40
CA PHE A 246 3.81 21.74 4.60
C PHE A 246 4.37 20.60 5.47
N ALA A 247 4.25 19.38 5.00
CA ALA A 247 4.89 18.21 5.58
C ALA A 247 5.32 17.25 4.45
N HIS A 248 6.63 17.11 4.24
CA HIS A 248 7.18 16.25 3.20
C HIS A 248 7.65 14.92 3.78
N LEU A 249 6.88 13.86 3.48
CA LEU A 249 7.09 12.50 3.96
C LEU A 249 8.33 11.86 3.32
N PRO A 250 9.10 11.04 4.07
CA PRO A 250 10.25 10.34 3.52
C PRO A 250 9.85 9.34 2.43
N LEU A 251 10.75 9.11 1.46
CA LEU A 251 10.54 8.08 0.43
C LEU A 251 10.49 6.68 1.05
N LEU A 252 9.71 5.79 0.43
CA LEU A 252 9.89 4.36 0.60
C LEU A 252 11.08 3.90 -0.23
N LEU A 253 12.08 3.36 0.44
CA LEU A 253 13.32 2.90 -0.18
C LEU A 253 13.27 1.40 -0.46
N LYS A 254 14.02 0.97 -1.45
CA LYS A 254 14.17 -0.45 -1.80
C LYS A 254 14.60 -1.28 -0.60
N PRO A 255 14.17 -2.55 -0.49
CA PRO A 255 14.66 -3.47 0.53
C PRO A 255 16.17 -3.73 0.39
N GLU A 256 16.67 -3.69 -0.84
CA GLU A 256 18.07 -3.91 -1.18
C GLU A 256 18.59 -2.77 -2.07
N GLY A 257 19.84 -2.33 -1.81
CA GLY A 257 20.46 -1.25 -2.57
C GLY A 257 19.98 0.14 -2.18
N LYS A 258 20.09 1.09 -3.11
CA LYS A 258 19.73 2.50 -2.94
C LYS A 258 18.58 2.90 -3.87
N GLY A 259 17.78 3.87 -3.47
CA GLY A 259 16.76 4.51 -4.28
C GLY A 259 15.33 4.17 -3.88
N LYS A 260 14.37 4.81 -4.56
CA LYS A 260 12.93 4.69 -4.31
C LYS A 260 12.41 3.29 -4.69
N LEU A 261 11.55 2.73 -3.86
CA LEU A 261 10.82 1.49 -4.14
C LEU A 261 10.00 1.62 -5.43
N SER A 262 10.04 0.59 -6.27
CA SER A 262 9.34 0.55 -7.56
C SER A 262 8.65 -0.79 -7.81
N LYS A 263 7.73 -0.84 -8.81
CA LYS A 263 7.09 -2.08 -9.28
C LYS A 263 8.13 -3.17 -9.57
N ARG A 264 9.21 -2.83 -10.27
CA ARG A 264 10.28 -3.79 -10.65
C ARG A 264 10.95 -4.47 -9.44
N ASP A 265 11.00 -3.77 -8.30
CA ASP A 265 11.56 -4.35 -7.07
C ASP A 265 10.60 -5.40 -6.49
N GLY A 266 9.29 -5.13 -6.51
CA GLY A 266 8.26 -6.09 -6.13
C GLY A 266 8.26 -7.32 -7.02
N ASP A 267 8.25 -7.14 -8.34
CA ASP A 267 8.26 -8.23 -9.32
C ASP A 267 9.50 -9.13 -9.14
N ARG A 268 10.67 -8.52 -8.92
CA ARG A 268 11.94 -9.25 -8.72
C ARG A 268 12.00 -10.04 -7.41
N LEU A 269 11.43 -9.52 -6.34
CA LEU A 269 11.53 -10.08 -4.99
C LEU A 269 10.27 -10.82 -4.55
N GLY A 270 9.22 -10.83 -5.39
CA GLY A 270 8.00 -11.60 -5.17
C GLY A 270 7.06 -11.02 -4.10
N PHE A 271 6.97 -9.70 -4.00
CA PHE A 271 6.02 -9.03 -3.10
C PHE A 271 5.19 -7.97 -3.84
N PRO A 272 3.91 -7.76 -3.47
CA PRO A 272 3.08 -6.73 -4.09
C PRO A 272 3.52 -5.32 -3.70
N VAL A 273 3.34 -4.37 -4.63
CA VAL A 273 3.54 -2.93 -4.38
C VAL A 273 2.27 -2.12 -4.65
N PHE A 274 1.16 -2.81 -4.90
CA PHE A 274 -0.16 -2.25 -5.15
C PHE A 274 -1.17 -2.81 -4.15
N PRO A 275 -2.16 -2.03 -3.69
CA PRO A 275 -3.17 -2.54 -2.76
C PRO A 275 -4.03 -3.66 -3.37
N LEU A 276 -4.40 -3.54 -4.62
CA LEU A 276 -5.20 -4.51 -5.37
C LEU A 276 -4.46 -4.97 -6.63
N GLU A 277 -4.85 -6.10 -7.18
CA GLU A 277 -4.39 -6.54 -8.50
C GLU A 277 -4.74 -5.49 -9.56
N TRP A 278 -3.80 -5.23 -10.45
CA TRP A 278 -3.96 -4.28 -11.54
C TRP A 278 -3.73 -4.94 -12.89
N HIS A 279 -4.73 -4.82 -13.75
CA HIS A 279 -4.65 -5.18 -15.15
C HIS A 279 -4.43 -3.92 -15.98
N ASP A 280 -3.20 -3.73 -16.47
CA ASP A 280 -2.87 -2.54 -17.25
C ASP A 280 -3.57 -2.57 -18.62
N PRO A 281 -4.46 -1.60 -18.91
CA PRO A 281 -5.25 -1.63 -20.15
C PRO A 281 -4.42 -1.34 -21.42
N LYS A 282 -3.20 -0.81 -21.26
CA LYS A 282 -2.31 -0.48 -22.40
C LYS A 282 -1.32 -1.61 -22.70
N THR A 283 -0.76 -2.23 -21.65
CA THR A 283 0.27 -3.27 -21.80
C THR A 283 -0.27 -4.68 -21.63
N CYS A 284 -1.50 -4.84 -21.11
CA CYS A 284 -2.09 -6.11 -20.71
C CYS A 284 -1.28 -6.86 -19.62
N GLU A 285 -0.35 -6.20 -18.97
CA GLU A 285 0.38 -6.77 -17.83
C GLU A 285 -0.52 -6.83 -16.59
N VAL A 286 -0.40 -7.95 -15.86
CA VAL A 286 -1.06 -8.13 -14.57
C VAL A 286 -0.03 -7.92 -13.46
N SER A 287 -0.35 -7.07 -12.49
CA SER A 287 0.48 -6.82 -11.31
C SER A 287 -0.27 -7.26 -10.07
N SER A 288 0.35 -8.07 -9.23
CA SER A 288 -0.26 -8.57 -8.01
C SER A 288 -0.59 -7.46 -7.02
N GLY A 289 -1.72 -7.61 -6.32
CA GLY A 289 -2.13 -6.75 -5.22
C GLY A 289 -1.96 -7.42 -3.85
N TYR A 290 -1.91 -6.61 -2.80
CA TYR A 290 -1.90 -7.10 -1.41
C TYR A 290 -3.14 -7.94 -1.10
N ARG A 291 -4.34 -7.49 -1.55
CA ARG A 291 -5.61 -8.20 -1.36
C ARG A 291 -5.57 -9.60 -1.97
N GLU A 292 -5.20 -9.71 -3.23
CA GLU A 292 -5.16 -10.98 -3.96
C GLU A 292 -4.00 -11.88 -3.49
N SER A 293 -2.98 -11.29 -2.89
CA SER A 293 -1.89 -12.03 -2.22
C SER A 293 -2.29 -12.52 -0.81
N GLY A 294 -3.51 -12.27 -0.37
CA GLY A 294 -4.05 -12.80 0.89
C GLY A 294 -3.76 -11.98 2.13
N TYR A 295 -3.29 -10.73 1.98
CA TYR A 295 -3.10 -9.84 3.12
C TYR A 295 -4.44 -9.28 3.62
N PHE A 296 -4.57 -9.14 4.93
CA PHE A 296 -5.66 -8.40 5.54
C PHE A 296 -5.45 -6.89 5.39
N PRO A 297 -6.52 -6.12 5.12
CA PRO A 297 -6.40 -4.67 4.98
C PRO A 297 -5.84 -4.00 6.23
N GLU A 298 -6.22 -4.48 7.42
CA GLU A 298 -5.73 -3.98 8.71
C GLU A 298 -4.22 -4.20 8.85
N ALA A 299 -3.71 -5.34 8.42
CA ALA A 299 -2.28 -5.65 8.43
C ALA A 299 -1.49 -4.72 7.51
N VAL A 300 -2.03 -4.45 6.31
CA VAL A 300 -1.42 -3.53 5.35
C VAL A 300 -1.42 -2.11 5.87
N VAL A 301 -2.54 -1.63 6.44
CA VAL A 301 -2.64 -0.29 7.04
C VAL A 301 -1.64 -0.13 8.17
N ASN A 302 -1.58 -1.07 9.11
CA ASN A 302 -0.65 -1.01 10.23
C ASN A 302 0.82 -1.06 9.77
N PHE A 303 1.16 -1.94 8.85
CA PHE A 303 2.49 -2.02 8.25
C PHE A 303 2.90 -0.70 7.59
N LEU A 304 2.03 -0.12 6.75
CA LEU A 304 2.30 1.14 6.06
C LEU A 304 2.41 2.32 7.03
N ALA A 305 1.63 2.33 8.10
CA ALA A 305 1.69 3.38 9.12
C ALA A 305 3.08 3.49 9.77
N LEU A 306 3.74 2.36 10.02
CA LEU A 306 5.07 2.31 10.65
C LEU A 306 6.23 2.52 9.66
N LEU A 307 5.96 2.67 8.36
CA LEU A 307 6.99 2.95 7.36
C LEU A 307 7.34 4.44 7.32
N GLY A 308 8.27 4.85 8.17
CA GLY A 308 8.75 6.22 8.25
C GLY A 308 8.09 7.05 9.35
N TRP A 309 7.31 6.44 10.21
CA TRP A 309 6.76 7.01 11.43
C TRP A 309 7.01 6.05 12.60
N ASN A 310 7.14 6.60 13.81
CA ASN A 310 7.34 5.83 15.05
C ASN A 310 6.42 6.35 16.16
N PRO A 311 5.62 5.49 16.81
CA PRO A 311 4.70 5.90 17.87
C PRO A 311 5.43 6.36 19.15
N GLY A 312 6.71 6.05 19.30
CA GLY A 312 7.51 6.35 20.49
C GLY A 312 7.25 5.37 21.65
N THR A 313 6.62 4.25 21.35
CA THR A 313 6.38 3.12 22.25
C THR A 313 6.92 1.83 21.58
N GLU A 314 6.90 0.72 22.30
CA GLU A 314 7.26 -0.60 21.75
C GLU A 314 6.07 -1.29 21.06
N GLN A 315 4.89 -0.67 21.07
CA GLN A 315 3.71 -1.21 20.40
C GLN A 315 3.90 -1.22 18.89
N GLU A 316 3.65 -2.35 18.25
CA GLU A 316 3.71 -2.51 16.79
C GLU A 316 2.35 -2.80 16.17
N ILE A 317 1.45 -3.46 16.91
CA ILE A 317 0.11 -3.82 16.41
C ILE A 317 -0.90 -2.77 16.86
N PHE A 318 -1.58 -2.16 15.90
CA PHE A 318 -2.53 -1.08 16.10
C PHE A 318 -3.79 -1.28 15.25
N SER A 319 -4.95 -1.15 15.83
CA SER A 319 -6.15 -0.86 15.06
C SER A 319 -6.07 0.52 14.40
N LEU A 320 -6.91 0.78 13.41
CA LEU A 320 -6.95 2.09 12.75
C LEU A 320 -7.26 3.23 13.74
N ASP A 321 -8.16 3.00 14.69
CA ASP A 321 -8.51 3.97 15.73
C ASP A 321 -7.34 4.25 16.70
N GLU A 322 -6.57 3.23 17.04
CA GLU A 322 -5.35 3.39 17.84
C GLU A 322 -4.27 4.15 17.06
N LEU A 323 -4.13 3.88 15.77
CA LEU A 323 -3.24 4.66 14.89
C LEU A 323 -3.63 6.13 14.85
N VAL A 324 -4.92 6.45 14.72
CA VAL A 324 -5.43 7.83 14.76
C VAL A 324 -5.04 8.52 16.06
N LYS A 325 -5.19 7.85 17.20
CA LYS A 325 -4.86 8.40 18.52
C LYS A 325 -3.36 8.59 18.74
N ALA A 326 -2.55 7.66 18.23
CA ALA A 326 -1.10 7.63 18.43
C ALA A 326 -0.33 8.50 17.43
N PHE A 327 -0.93 8.81 16.28
CA PHE A 327 -0.23 9.49 15.17
C PHE A 327 0.22 10.89 15.57
N ASP A 328 1.51 11.16 15.37
CA ASP A 328 2.11 12.50 15.56
C ASP A 328 3.05 12.73 14.36
N ILE A 329 2.70 13.70 13.53
CA ILE A 329 3.46 14.00 12.31
C ILE A 329 4.91 14.45 12.61
N SER A 330 5.17 15.01 13.78
CA SER A 330 6.51 15.41 14.19
C SER A 330 7.46 14.22 14.42
N ARG A 331 6.89 13.02 14.59
CA ARG A 331 7.64 11.76 14.73
C ARG A 331 7.91 11.05 13.41
N CYS A 332 7.53 11.65 12.28
CA CYS A 332 7.94 11.16 10.98
C CYS A 332 9.44 11.30 10.80
N SER A 333 10.07 10.27 10.27
CA SER A 333 11.51 10.26 9.97
C SER A 333 11.85 11.27 8.89
N LYS A 334 13.01 11.92 9.01
CA LYS A 334 13.60 12.73 7.94
C LYS A 334 14.30 11.87 6.90
N ALA A 335 14.76 10.68 7.28
CA ALA A 335 15.41 9.73 6.37
C ALA A 335 14.39 8.83 5.67
N GLY A 336 14.71 8.38 4.47
CA GLY A 336 13.87 7.42 3.74
C GLY A 336 13.63 6.14 4.54
N ALA A 337 12.42 5.61 4.46
CA ALA A 337 12.00 4.39 5.15
C ALA A 337 12.35 3.16 4.30
N LYS A 338 13.22 2.30 4.81
CA LYS A 338 13.56 1.04 4.14
C LYS A 338 12.36 0.09 4.17
N PHE A 339 11.95 -0.38 3.00
CA PHE A 339 10.83 -1.31 2.88
C PHE A 339 11.27 -2.72 3.24
N ASP A 340 10.62 -3.32 4.25
CA ASP A 340 10.85 -4.70 4.65
C ASP A 340 9.58 -5.53 4.44
N PHE A 341 9.53 -6.25 3.31
CA PHE A 341 8.37 -7.08 2.97
C PHE A 341 8.18 -8.26 3.94
N LYS A 342 9.25 -8.74 4.59
CA LYS A 342 9.14 -9.80 5.61
C LYS A 342 8.39 -9.30 6.84
N LYS A 343 8.59 -8.04 7.18
CA LYS A 343 7.83 -7.40 8.26
C LYS A 343 6.34 -7.30 7.88
N GLY A 344 6.02 -7.04 6.62
CA GLY A 344 4.63 -7.08 6.12
C GLY A 344 3.99 -8.45 6.26
N ILE A 345 4.71 -9.54 5.98
CA ILE A 345 4.25 -10.92 6.19
C ILE A 345 4.02 -11.18 7.70
N TRP A 346 4.94 -10.75 8.54
CA TRP A 346 4.80 -10.87 9.99
C TRP A 346 3.54 -10.14 10.49
N PHE A 347 3.27 -8.92 10.02
CA PHE A 347 2.03 -8.22 10.37
C PHE A 347 0.81 -9.05 10.00
N ASN A 348 0.78 -9.65 8.81
CA ASN A 348 -0.36 -10.47 8.40
C ASN A 348 -0.57 -11.68 9.30
N HIS A 349 0.53 -12.33 9.73
CA HIS A 349 0.49 -13.42 10.70
C HIS A 349 -0.11 -12.98 12.04
N GLU A 350 0.33 -11.86 12.61
CA GLU A 350 -0.20 -11.33 13.87
C GLU A 350 -1.71 -11.07 13.77
N TYR A 351 -2.19 -10.51 12.63
CA TYR A 351 -3.63 -10.31 12.42
C TYR A 351 -4.41 -11.61 12.23
N ILE A 352 -3.80 -12.67 11.67
CA ILE A 352 -4.39 -14.03 11.69
C ILE A 352 -4.60 -14.50 13.12
N LEU A 353 -3.60 -14.35 13.99
CA LEU A 353 -3.71 -14.77 15.38
C LEU A 353 -4.79 -14.00 16.16
N MET A 354 -4.95 -12.73 15.87
CA MET A 354 -5.96 -11.87 16.51
C MET A 354 -7.40 -12.18 16.07
N LYS A 355 -7.57 -12.65 14.84
CA LYS A 355 -8.91 -13.00 14.32
C LYS A 355 -9.42 -14.27 15.01
N SER A 356 -10.72 -14.32 15.25
CA SER A 356 -11.39 -15.50 15.79
C SER A 356 -11.27 -16.70 14.84
N ASP A 357 -11.39 -17.91 15.40
CA ASP A 357 -11.39 -19.13 14.59
C ASP A 357 -12.58 -19.14 13.61
N ASP A 358 -13.71 -18.55 13.98
CA ASP A 358 -14.87 -18.40 13.10
C ASP A 358 -14.56 -17.51 11.88
N GLU A 359 -13.91 -16.36 12.06
CA GLU A 359 -13.52 -15.47 10.96
C GLU A 359 -12.56 -16.18 9.99
N ILE A 360 -11.53 -16.86 10.51
CA ILE A 360 -10.57 -17.59 9.68
C ILE A 360 -11.24 -18.80 9.01
N ALA A 361 -12.13 -19.52 9.71
CA ALA A 361 -12.85 -20.65 9.15
C ALA A 361 -13.75 -20.23 7.98
N ASN A 362 -14.43 -19.10 8.08
CA ASN A 362 -15.23 -18.56 6.98
C ASN A 362 -14.39 -18.20 5.73
N LEU A 363 -13.15 -17.79 5.92
CA LEU A 363 -12.21 -17.53 4.82
C LEU A 363 -11.59 -18.81 4.27
N PHE A 364 -11.41 -19.83 5.11
CA PHE A 364 -10.80 -21.10 4.72
C PHE A 364 -11.80 -22.08 4.09
N ALA A 365 -13.05 -22.10 4.51
CA ALA A 365 -14.08 -23.03 4.00
C ALA A 365 -14.24 -23.00 2.46
N PRO A 366 -14.24 -21.83 1.77
CA PRO A 366 -14.24 -21.80 0.31
C PRO A 366 -13.01 -22.46 -0.31
N ILE A 367 -11.84 -22.39 0.34
CA ILE A 367 -10.61 -23.03 -0.13
C ILE A 367 -10.75 -24.56 -0.02
N VAL A 368 -11.30 -25.06 1.09
CA VAL A 368 -11.62 -26.48 1.28
C VAL A 368 -12.57 -26.97 0.20
N ALA A 369 -13.67 -26.26 -0.03
CA ALA A 369 -14.66 -26.59 -1.05
C ALA A 369 -14.09 -26.59 -2.48
N ASN A 370 -13.25 -25.63 -2.83
CA ASN A 370 -12.58 -25.55 -4.13
C ASN A 370 -11.59 -26.72 -4.37
N ASN A 371 -11.16 -27.39 -3.32
CA ASN A 371 -10.35 -28.61 -3.41
C ASN A 371 -11.20 -29.91 -3.39
N GLY A 372 -12.52 -29.80 -3.60
CA GLY A 372 -13.41 -30.93 -3.78
C GLY A 372 -13.85 -31.60 -2.47
N VAL A 373 -13.76 -30.90 -1.35
CA VAL A 373 -14.19 -31.40 -0.03
C VAL A 373 -15.44 -30.67 0.41
N GLU A 374 -16.50 -31.42 0.68
CA GLU A 374 -17.70 -30.95 1.35
C GLU A 374 -17.55 -31.20 2.86
N GLU A 375 -17.41 -30.15 3.64
CA GLU A 375 -17.23 -30.24 5.10
C GLU A 375 -18.04 -29.17 5.82
N THR A 376 -18.43 -29.44 7.06
CA THR A 376 -19.14 -28.46 7.89
C THR A 376 -18.22 -27.36 8.37
N LEU A 377 -18.78 -26.16 8.55
CA LEU A 377 -17.97 -25.04 9.07
C LEU A 377 -17.37 -25.31 10.44
N ASP A 378 -18.10 -26.06 11.30
CA ASP A 378 -17.60 -26.43 12.63
C ASP A 378 -16.36 -27.31 12.56
N ARG A 379 -16.27 -28.25 11.61
CA ARG A 379 -15.07 -29.08 11.43
C ARG A 379 -13.93 -28.29 10.82
N VAL A 380 -14.23 -27.37 9.85
CA VAL A 380 -13.23 -26.44 9.34
C VAL A 380 -12.68 -25.56 10.46
N LYS A 381 -13.52 -25.07 11.36
CA LYS A 381 -13.12 -24.27 12.53
C LYS A 381 -12.21 -25.05 13.49
N GLN A 382 -12.50 -26.32 13.75
CA GLN A 382 -11.61 -27.16 14.56
C GLN A 382 -10.21 -27.28 13.95
N VAL A 383 -10.12 -27.44 12.62
CA VAL A 383 -8.83 -27.48 11.92
C VAL A 383 -8.11 -26.14 12.01
N VAL A 384 -8.84 -25.03 11.83
CA VAL A 384 -8.29 -23.68 12.00
C VAL A 384 -7.74 -23.47 13.39
N HIS A 385 -8.47 -23.89 14.43
CA HIS A 385 -8.01 -23.80 15.81
C HIS A 385 -6.66 -24.50 16.04
N MET A 386 -6.45 -25.64 15.41
CA MET A 386 -5.21 -26.42 15.54
C MET A 386 -4.04 -25.91 14.69
N MET A 387 -4.31 -25.07 13.67
CA MET A 387 -3.33 -24.81 12.61
C MET A 387 -3.04 -23.35 12.30
N LYS A 388 -3.90 -22.38 12.71
CA LYS A 388 -3.77 -20.98 12.32
C LYS A 388 -2.47 -20.31 12.80
N ASP A 389 -1.89 -20.79 13.88
CA ASP A 389 -0.61 -20.32 14.42
C ASP A 389 0.62 -20.65 13.55
N ARG A 390 0.42 -21.47 12.52
CA ARG A 390 1.50 -22.00 11.65
C ARG A 390 1.54 -21.36 10.27
N VAL A 391 0.65 -20.41 9.99
CA VAL A 391 0.50 -19.82 8.67
C VAL A 391 0.61 -18.30 8.72
N ASN A 392 1.09 -17.72 7.64
CA ASN A 392 1.12 -16.27 7.45
C ASN A 392 -0.07 -15.79 6.60
N PHE A 393 -0.67 -16.70 5.83
CA PHE A 393 -1.81 -16.46 4.96
C PHE A 393 -2.82 -17.59 5.07
N VAL A 394 -4.11 -17.27 4.95
CA VAL A 394 -5.18 -18.27 5.08
C VAL A 394 -5.07 -19.39 4.05
N TYR A 395 -4.62 -19.08 2.82
CA TYR A 395 -4.44 -20.10 1.78
C TYR A 395 -3.35 -21.12 2.09
N GLU A 396 -2.40 -20.78 2.97
CA GLU A 396 -1.34 -21.70 3.41
C GLU A 396 -1.87 -22.83 4.31
N LEU A 397 -3.09 -22.67 4.85
CA LEU A 397 -3.71 -23.74 5.65
C LEU A 397 -3.89 -25.00 4.81
N TRP A 398 -4.39 -24.89 3.58
CA TRP A 398 -4.69 -26.08 2.78
C TRP A 398 -3.50 -27.03 2.59
N PRO A 399 -2.34 -26.63 2.09
CA PRO A 399 -1.20 -27.52 1.94
C PRO A 399 -0.65 -28.06 3.27
N LEU A 400 -0.95 -27.40 4.39
CA LEU A 400 -0.49 -27.81 5.71
C LEU A 400 -1.47 -28.74 6.43
N CYS A 401 -2.76 -28.71 6.10
CA CYS A 401 -3.80 -29.41 6.85
C CYS A 401 -4.79 -30.22 5.99
N SER A 402 -4.56 -30.34 4.68
CA SER A 402 -5.42 -31.13 3.78
C SER A 402 -5.62 -32.59 4.25
N PHE A 403 -4.67 -33.14 4.98
CA PHE A 403 -4.74 -34.48 5.56
C PHE A 403 -5.88 -34.65 6.57
N PHE A 404 -6.40 -33.60 7.15
CA PHE A 404 -7.59 -33.68 8.01
C PHE A 404 -8.84 -34.07 7.22
N PHE A 405 -8.90 -33.67 5.95
CA PHE A 405 -10.06 -33.87 5.08
C PHE A 405 -9.85 -35.03 4.09
N ILE A 406 -8.62 -35.22 3.61
CA ILE A 406 -8.29 -36.22 2.60
C ILE A 406 -7.20 -37.13 3.15
N ALA A 407 -7.44 -38.45 3.15
CA ALA A 407 -6.44 -39.39 3.59
C ALA A 407 -5.22 -39.37 2.65
N PRO A 408 -3.99 -39.55 3.17
CA PRO A 408 -2.81 -39.62 2.32
C PRO A 408 -2.87 -40.83 1.39
N THR A 409 -2.62 -40.59 0.11
CA THR A 409 -2.48 -41.66 -0.90
C THR A 409 -1.02 -42.06 -1.11
N GLU A 410 -0.11 -41.17 -0.74
CA GLU A 410 1.34 -41.35 -0.81
C GLU A 410 1.99 -40.96 0.50
N TYR A 411 3.16 -41.52 0.78
CA TYR A 411 3.93 -41.25 1.99
C TYR A 411 5.27 -40.62 1.60
N ASP A 412 5.64 -39.51 2.22
CA ASP A 412 6.90 -38.82 1.94
C ASP A 412 8.10 -39.77 2.12
N ALA A 413 8.78 -40.07 1.04
CA ALA A 413 9.86 -41.07 1.00
C ALA A 413 11.01 -40.74 1.97
N LYS A 414 11.32 -39.45 2.18
CA LYS A 414 12.37 -39.00 3.08
C LYS A 414 11.94 -39.23 4.55
N THR A 415 10.69 -38.87 4.84
CA THR A 415 10.11 -39.10 6.18
C THR A 415 9.95 -40.60 6.46
N ALA A 416 9.44 -41.39 5.51
CA ALA A 416 9.31 -42.84 5.64
C ALA A 416 10.67 -43.48 5.92
N LYS A 417 11.70 -43.19 5.14
CA LYS A 417 13.07 -43.71 5.37
C LYS A 417 13.63 -43.35 6.75
N LYS A 418 13.28 -42.17 7.28
CA LYS A 418 13.77 -41.66 8.56
C LYS A 418 12.97 -42.22 9.75
N ARG A 419 11.64 -42.35 9.62
CA ARG A 419 10.69 -42.57 10.72
C ARG A 419 10.04 -43.93 10.73
N TRP A 420 9.95 -44.63 9.59
CA TRP A 420 9.46 -46.00 9.52
C TRP A 420 10.65 -46.97 9.64
N LYS A 421 10.67 -47.73 10.75
CA LYS A 421 11.73 -48.66 11.08
C LYS A 421 11.25 -50.10 10.82
N GLU A 422 12.15 -51.09 10.84
CA GLU A 422 11.83 -52.51 10.66
C GLU A 422 10.74 -53.00 11.61
N TYR A 423 10.67 -52.42 12.81
CA TYR A 423 9.67 -52.78 13.81
C TYR A 423 8.40 -51.88 13.75
N SER A 424 8.34 -50.87 12.90
CA SER A 424 7.22 -49.92 12.89
C SER A 424 5.90 -50.55 12.45
N ALA A 425 5.93 -51.49 11.49
CA ALA A 425 4.73 -52.20 11.07
C ALA A 425 4.09 -52.99 12.23
N GLN A 426 4.91 -53.70 13.00
CA GLN A 426 4.44 -54.43 14.17
C GLN A 426 3.88 -53.49 15.23
N GLN A 427 4.62 -52.40 15.57
CA GLN A 427 4.14 -51.42 16.54
C GLN A 427 2.83 -50.76 16.13
N MET A 428 2.66 -50.44 14.85
CA MET A 428 1.41 -49.86 14.35
C MET A 428 0.25 -50.86 14.32
N THR A 429 0.52 -52.14 14.09
CA THR A 429 -0.50 -53.20 14.24
C THR A 429 -0.97 -53.30 15.69
N GLU A 430 -0.05 -53.39 16.64
CA GLU A 430 -0.40 -53.42 18.07
C GLU A 430 -1.10 -52.13 18.52
N LEU A 431 -0.69 -50.98 18.01
CA LEU A 431 -1.37 -49.71 18.28
C LEU A 431 -2.81 -49.69 17.73
N ALA A 432 -3.04 -50.30 16.57
CA ALA A 432 -4.40 -50.43 16.03
C ALA A 432 -5.30 -51.22 16.98
N ASP A 433 -4.81 -52.33 17.50
CA ASP A 433 -5.58 -53.17 18.46
C ASP A 433 -5.87 -52.40 19.76
N VAL A 434 -4.92 -51.60 20.25
CA VAL A 434 -5.10 -50.73 21.42
C VAL A 434 -6.17 -49.67 21.15
N LEU A 435 -6.07 -48.97 20.02
CA LEU A 435 -7.02 -47.93 19.67
C LEU A 435 -8.42 -48.48 19.42
N GLU A 436 -8.56 -49.68 18.88
CA GLU A 436 -9.86 -50.35 18.64
C GLU A 436 -10.59 -50.60 19.96
N GLY A 437 -9.86 -50.91 21.07
CA GLY A 437 -10.39 -51.11 22.40
C GLY A 437 -10.80 -49.85 23.17
N ILE A 438 -10.47 -48.65 22.68
CA ILE A 438 -10.78 -47.38 23.37
C ILE A 438 -12.25 -46.99 23.07
N GLU A 439 -13.07 -46.84 24.10
CA GLU A 439 -14.46 -46.36 23.94
C GLU A 439 -14.55 -44.85 23.73
N ASP A 440 -13.91 -44.09 24.62
CA ASP A 440 -13.78 -42.63 24.52
C ASP A 440 -12.60 -42.25 23.62
N PHE A 441 -12.91 -41.87 22.37
CA PHE A 441 -11.88 -41.53 21.38
C PHE A 441 -11.52 -40.02 21.38
N SER A 442 -11.82 -39.31 22.49
CA SER A 442 -11.28 -37.97 22.77
C SER A 442 -9.77 -38.02 23.04
N ILE A 443 -9.11 -36.86 23.09
CA ILE A 443 -7.69 -36.78 23.47
C ILE A 443 -7.48 -37.38 24.86
N GLU A 444 -8.33 -37.00 25.81
CA GLU A 444 -8.30 -37.43 27.20
C GLU A 444 -8.52 -38.95 27.34
N GLY A 445 -9.27 -39.56 26.45
CA GLY A 445 -9.51 -41.00 26.42
C GLY A 445 -8.38 -41.78 25.77
N GLN A 446 -7.77 -41.26 24.69
CA GLN A 446 -6.74 -41.93 23.91
C GLN A 446 -5.35 -41.84 24.58
N GLU A 447 -4.91 -40.63 24.93
CA GLU A 447 -3.53 -40.34 25.33
C GLU A 447 -3.06 -41.19 26.50
N PRO A 448 -3.80 -41.31 27.63
CA PRO A 448 -3.35 -42.11 28.75
C PRO A 448 -3.21 -43.61 28.44
N VAL A 449 -4.12 -44.13 27.60
CA VAL A 449 -4.12 -45.56 27.22
C VAL A 449 -2.95 -45.89 26.32
N VAL A 450 -2.72 -45.04 25.30
CA VAL A 450 -1.61 -45.23 24.35
C VAL A 450 -0.25 -45.04 25.06
N MET A 451 -0.13 -44.02 25.91
CA MET A 451 1.10 -43.75 26.65
C MET A 451 1.45 -44.91 27.59
N LYS A 452 0.44 -45.45 28.30
CA LYS A 452 0.64 -46.62 29.16
C LYS A 452 1.07 -47.84 28.33
N TRP A 453 0.42 -48.12 27.20
CA TRP A 453 0.82 -49.22 26.32
C TRP A 453 2.27 -49.08 25.83
N VAL A 454 2.71 -47.86 25.43
CA VAL A 454 4.10 -47.59 25.02
C VAL A 454 5.09 -47.90 26.15
N GLU A 455 4.74 -47.52 27.40
CA GLU A 455 5.55 -47.77 28.59
C GLU A 455 5.61 -49.28 28.92
N ASP A 456 4.45 -49.95 28.98
CA ASP A 456 4.33 -51.40 29.31
C ASP A 456 5.11 -52.27 28.30
N LYS A 457 5.19 -51.84 27.03
CA LYS A 457 5.96 -52.53 25.97
C LYS A 457 7.44 -52.13 25.93
N GLY A 458 7.84 -51.09 26.63
CA GLY A 458 9.20 -50.57 26.60
C GLY A 458 9.59 -49.93 25.26
N TYR A 459 8.59 -49.44 24.49
CA TYR A 459 8.84 -48.80 23.20
C TYR A 459 9.37 -47.37 23.39
N LYS A 460 10.13 -46.89 22.40
CA LYS A 460 10.51 -45.48 22.36
C LYS A 460 9.33 -44.65 21.86
N LEU A 461 8.79 -43.80 22.74
CA LEU A 461 7.65 -42.94 22.43
C LEU A 461 7.81 -42.18 21.11
N GLY A 462 8.99 -41.59 20.88
CA GLY A 462 9.24 -40.82 19.65
C GLY A 462 9.19 -41.67 18.37
N ASP A 463 9.58 -42.97 18.43
CA ASP A 463 9.51 -43.86 17.27
C ASP A 463 8.05 -44.22 16.98
N VAL A 464 7.26 -44.56 18.00
CA VAL A 464 5.82 -44.86 17.88
C VAL A 464 5.07 -43.65 17.35
N MET A 465 5.22 -42.47 17.96
CA MET A 465 4.48 -41.26 17.57
C MET A 465 4.86 -40.79 16.17
N ASN A 466 6.12 -40.90 15.76
CA ASN A 466 6.53 -40.54 14.42
C ASN A 466 6.00 -41.52 13.35
N ALA A 467 5.97 -42.82 13.61
CA ALA A 467 5.36 -43.80 12.73
C ALA A 467 3.84 -43.56 12.64
N PHE A 468 3.17 -43.35 13.77
CA PHE A 468 1.73 -43.05 13.83
C PHE A 468 1.40 -41.77 13.02
N ARG A 469 2.21 -40.72 13.18
CA ARG A 469 2.04 -39.48 12.36
C ARG A 469 2.14 -39.77 10.86
N LEU A 470 3.14 -40.52 10.45
CA LEU A 470 3.32 -40.87 9.05
C LEU A 470 2.10 -41.62 8.49
N THR A 471 1.46 -42.51 9.29
CA THR A 471 0.26 -43.24 8.83
C THR A 471 -0.95 -42.34 8.64
N LEU A 472 -1.15 -41.34 9.50
CA LEU A 472 -2.33 -40.46 9.42
C LEU A 472 -2.18 -39.30 8.46
N VAL A 473 -0.96 -38.77 8.36
CA VAL A 473 -0.66 -37.51 7.64
C VAL A 473 0.04 -37.75 6.31
N GLY A 474 0.78 -38.84 6.16
CA GLY A 474 1.65 -39.12 5.02
C GLY A 474 3.00 -38.40 5.08
N GLU A 475 3.17 -37.47 6.05
CA GLU A 475 4.38 -36.66 6.23
C GLU A 475 4.73 -36.48 7.71
N GLY A 476 5.85 -35.79 7.97
CA GLY A 476 6.32 -35.49 9.32
C GLY A 476 5.81 -34.18 9.94
N LYS A 477 4.66 -33.66 9.50
CA LYS A 477 4.11 -32.36 9.92
C LYS A 477 2.73 -32.49 10.59
N GLY A 478 2.22 -31.41 11.16
CA GLY A 478 0.89 -31.35 11.79
C GLY A 478 0.93 -31.07 13.29
N PRO A 479 -0.23 -30.93 13.94
CA PRO A 479 -0.39 -30.70 15.38
C PRO A 479 -0.10 -31.98 16.20
N GLY A 480 -0.61 -32.06 17.42
CA GLY A 480 -0.49 -33.26 18.27
C GLY A 480 -1.11 -34.48 17.61
N MET A 481 -0.54 -35.67 17.89
CA MET A 481 -1.05 -36.91 17.27
C MET A 481 -2.46 -37.23 17.72
N PHE A 482 -2.73 -36.97 19.00
CA PHE A 482 -4.05 -37.24 19.59
C PHE A 482 -5.08 -36.20 19.11
N ASP A 483 -4.66 -34.94 18.82
CA ASP A 483 -5.53 -33.96 18.17
C ASP A 483 -5.96 -34.44 16.79
N ILE A 484 -5.01 -34.97 16.00
CA ILE A 484 -5.30 -35.49 14.65
C ILE A 484 -6.24 -36.70 14.74
N SER A 485 -5.92 -37.70 15.57
CA SER A 485 -6.71 -38.92 15.66
C SER A 485 -8.12 -38.68 16.24
N ALA A 486 -8.25 -37.80 17.23
CA ALA A 486 -9.54 -37.42 17.79
C ALA A 486 -10.41 -36.71 16.73
N PHE A 487 -9.84 -35.79 15.95
CA PHE A 487 -10.55 -35.12 14.84
C PHE A 487 -11.00 -36.12 13.76
N LEU A 488 -10.14 -37.05 13.35
CA LEU A 488 -10.45 -38.07 12.34
C LEU A 488 -11.51 -39.03 12.82
N GLY A 489 -11.53 -39.29 14.11
CA GLY A 489 -12.38 -40.33 14.71
C GLY A 489 -11.76 -41.73 14.61
N LYS A 490 -12.31 -42.65 15.38
CA LYS A 490 -11.76 -44.00 15.53
C LYS A 490 -11.70 -44.79 14.22
N GLU A 491 -12.79 -44.79 13.47
CA GLU A 491 -12.91 -45.55 12.22
C GLU A 491 -11.88 -45.10 11.17
N GLU A 492 -11.79 -43.81 10.91
CA GLU A 492 -10.87 -43.24 9.91
C GLU A 492 -9.40 -43.38 10.35
N THR A 493 -9.13 -43.20 11.64
CA THR A 493 -7.78 -43.41 12.20
C THR A 493 -7.30 -44.85 11.97
N LEU A 494 -8.14 -45.84 12.30
CA LEU A 494 -7.81 -47.23 12.09
C LEU A 494 -7.68 -47.59 10.60
N ARG A 495 -8.54 -47.05 9.75
CA ARG A 495 -8.47 -47.26 8.33
C ARG A 495 -7.12 -46.77 7.74
N ARG A 496 -6.71 -45.56 8.07
CA ARG A 496 -5.42 -44.99 7.62
C ARG A 496 -4.24 -45.75 8.13
N LEU A 497 -4.27 -46.13 9.39
CA LEU A 497 -3.20 -46.88 10.06
C LEU A 497 -3.01 -48.24 9.36
N ARG A 498 -4.08 -49.02 9.16
CA ARG A 498 -4.05 -50.31 8.47
C ARG A 498 -3.55 -50.16 7.04
N LYS A 499 -4.02 -49.11 6.32
CA LYS A 499 -3.56 -48.84 4.95
C LYS A 499 -2.07 -48.52 4.86
N ALA A 500 -1.55 -47.75 5.79
CA ALA A 500 -0.11 -47.42 5.83
C ALA A 500 0.75 -48.69 6.11
N ILE A 501 0.27 -49.58 6.98
CA ILE A 501 0.94 -50.87 7.24
C ILE A 501 1.05 -51.72 5.95
N GLU A 502 -0.04 -51.77 5.14
CA GLU A 502 -0.04 -52.48 3.85
C GLU A 502 0.97 -51.91 2.84
N VAL A 503 1.20 -50.58 2.84
CA VAL A 503 2.02 -49.88 1.86
C VAL A 503 3.47 -49.79 2.30
N LEU A 504 3.75 -49.62 3.57
CA LEU A 504 5.08 -49.35 4.12
C LEU A 504 5.69 -50.56 4.84
N GLY A 505 4.86 -51.59 5.14
CA GLY A 505 5.21 -52.76 5.89
C GLY A 505 5.94 -53.87 5.17
#